data_088477328eafb935cae3156ed375c0f6
#
_entry.id   088477328eafb935cae3156ed375c0f6
#
_cell.length_a   1.000
_cell.length_b   1.000
_cell.length_c   1.000
_cell.angle_alpha   90.00
_cell.angle_beta   90.00
_cell.angle_gamma   90.00
#
_symmetry.space_group_name_H-M   'P 1'
#
loop_
_entity.id
_entity.type
_entity.pdbx_description
1 polymer ?
#
loop_
_entity_poly.entity_id
_entity_poly.type
_entity_poly.pdbx_seq_one_letter_code
_entity_poly.pdbx_strand_id
1 'polypeptide(L)'
;MEIVTVEPSATAPDPDTLAEHPERTVESQRQWIEGIQIEGQRMQGLVEDMLALAKHDTAEVDAQATMGKQQEKLDVADMVQRAVLQFEAVAFERGVEIDVAENSSGPVFIGGVRGDIERVLGILIDNACKYAEADGRVVVSAKREGKHAIVRVNNTGTPIPASDLPHIFDRFWRADEARTSGAGGYGLGLSIARSIVEEHGGTLSAQSSAERGTTFTAKFPIKKD
;
A
#
# COMPACT_ATOMS: atom_id res chain seq x y z
N MET A 1 36.03 29.69 19.26
CA MET A 1 35.51 28.36 19.57
C MET A 1 34.29 28.20 18.66
N GLU A 2 34.52 27.72 17.44
CA GLU A 2 33.48 27.52 16.43
C GLU A 2 32.70 26.23 16.77
N ILE A 3 31.39 26.36 16.96
CA ILE A 3 30.48 25.23 17.11
C ILE A 3 30.19 24.75 15.70
N VAL A 4 30.84 23.64 15.29
CA VAL A 4 30.48 22.92 14.07
C VAL A 4 29.17 22.19 14.33
N THR A 5 28.09 22.74 13.81
CA THR A 5 26.79 22.06 13.76
C THR A 5 26.86 21.02 12.65
N VAL A 6 27.04 19.75 13.02
CA VAL A 6 26.95 18.63 12.09
C VAL A 6 25.45 18.37 11.86
N GLU A 7 24.95 18.72 10.68
CA GLU A 7 23.62 18.29 10.25
C GLU A 7 23.58 16.75 10.17
N PRO A 8 22.56 16.10 10.74
CA PRO A 8 22.45 14.65 10.62
C PRO A 8 22.18 14.27 9.16
N SER A 9 23.14 13.63 8.53
CA SER A 9 22.95 12.99 7.23
C SER A 9 21.82 11.97 7.31
N ALA A 10 20.85 12.06 6.39
CA ALA A 10 19.67 11.20 6.31
C ALA A 10 19.98 9.78 5.76
N THR A 11 21.19 9.32 5.86
CA THR A 11 21.60 7.94 5.53
C THR A 11 21.33 7.03 6.73
N ALA A 12 20.72 5.88 6.46
CA ALA A 12 20.53 4.83 7.48
C ALA A 12 21.87 4.56 8.20
N PRO A 13 21.83 4.42 9.54
CA PRO A 13 23.04 4.19 10.33
C PRO A 13 23.69 2.85 9.94
N ASP A 14 24.99 2.90 9.69
CA ASP A 14 25.80 1.72 9.40
C ASP A 14 25.87 0.82 10.67
N PRO A 15 25.49 -0.47 10.59
CA PRO A 15 25.57 -1.39 11.71
C PRO A 15 26.97 -1.50 12.33
N ASP A 16 28.02 -1.29 11.54
CA ASP A 16 29.41 -1.34 11.98
C ASP A 16 29.73 -0.21 12.96
N THR A 17 29.02 0.93 12.89
CA THR A 17 29.19 2.05 13.83
C THR A 17 28.84 1.67 15.28
N LEU A 18 27.94 0.71 15.49
CA LEU A 18 27.62 0.20 16.82
C LEU A 18 28.74 -0.66 17.40
N ALA A 19 29.41 -1.43 16.55
CA ALA A 19 30.52 -2.30 16.94
C ALA A 19 31.80 -1.50 17.26
N GLU A 20 32.00 -0.35 16.64
CA GLU A 20 33.15 0.54 16.87
C GLU A 20 33.11 1.29 18.19
N HIS A 21 31.94 1.39 18.84
CA HIS A 21 31.73 2.17 20.05
C HIS A 21 31.07 1.35 21.18
N PRO A 22 31.71 0.27 21.66
CA PRO A 22 31.13 -0.62 22.67
C PRO A 22 30.93 0.04 24.03
N GLU A 23 31.55 1.19 24.29
CA GLU A 23 31.42 1.99 25.52
C GLU A 23 30.11 2.79 25.60
N ARG A 24 29.39 2.92 24.49
CA ARG A 24 28.12 3.65 24.45
C ARG A 24 26.99 2.81 25.05
N THR A 25 26.14 3.48 25.83
CA THR A 25 24.94 2.84 26.38
C THR A 25 23.87 2.64 25.29
N VAL A 26 22.98 1.66 25.49
CA VAL A 26 21.83 1.44 24.60
C VAL A 26 21.00 2.72 24.42
N GLU A 27 20.86 3.52 25.47
CA GLU A 27 20.12 4.78 25.41
C GLU A 27 20.77 5.80 24.47
N SER A 28 22.12 5.90 24.50
CA SER A 28 22.84 6.80 23.60
C SER A 28 22.86 6.32 22.15
N GLN A 29 22.49 5.07 21.90
CA GLN A 29 22.44 4.44 20.59
C GLN A 29 21.01 4.17 20.11
N ARG A 30 19.99 4.60 20.87
CA ARG A 30 18.57 4.34 20.56
C ARG A 30 18.22 4.67 19.11
N GLN A 31 18.63 5.83 18.63
CA GLN A 31 18.35 6.28 17.27
C GLN A 31 18.92 5.31 16.21
N TRP A 32 20.10 4.73 16.48
CA TRP A 32 20.73 3.74 15.60
C TRP A 32 19.98 2.41 15.62
N ILE A 33 19.56 1.98 16.79
CA ILE A 33 18.79 0.73 16.97
C ILE A 33 17.43 0.86 16.27
N GLU A 34 16.75 1.98 16.43
CA GLU A 34 15.48 2.28 15.73
C GLU A 34 15.67 2.29 14.22
N GLY A 35 16.77 2.88 13.71
CA GLY A 35 17.10 2.86 12.28
C GLY A 35 17.30 1.44 11.76
N ILE A 36 18.02 0.58 12.48
CA ILE A 36 18.22 -0.83 12.11
C ILE A 36 16.87 -1.59 12.12
N GLN A 37 16.01 -1.34 13.10
CA GLN A 37 14.68 -1.96 13.16
C GLN A 37 13.82 -1.57 11.96
N ILE A 38 13.81 -0.27 11.60
CA ILE A 38 13.07 0.24 10.44
C ILE A 38 13.58 -0.41 9.16
N GLU A 39 14.90 -0.51 8.97
CA GLU A 39 15.47 -1.12 7.78
C GLU A 39 15.21 -2.63 7.73
N GLY A 40 15.28 -3.32 8.88
CA GLY A 40 14.90 -4.73 9.00
C GLY A 40 13.45 -4.99 8.60
N GLN A 41 12.52 -4.16 9.04
CA GLN A 41 11.10 -4.23 8.65
C GLN A 41 10.91 -3.95 7.15
N ARG A 42 11.66 -3.00 6.58
CA ARG A 42 11.65 -2.74 5.13
C ARG A 42 12.13 -3.94 4.33
N MET A 43 13.24 -4.56 4.74
CA MET A 43 13.77 -5.76 4.07
C MET A 43 12.78 -6.92 4.16
N GLN A 44 12.15 -7.14 5.31
CA GLN A 44 11.11 -8.15 5.47
C GLN A 44 9.95 -7.91 4.49
N GLY A 45 9.43 -6.68 4.41
CA GLY A 45 8.37 -6.31 3.47
C GLY A 45 8.78 -6.58 2.01
N LEU A 46 10.04 -6.27 1.63
CA LEU A 46 10.54 -6.56 0.29
C LEU A 46 10.54 -8.06 -0.03
N VAL A 47 11.01 -8.88 0.91
CA VAL A 47 11.04 -10.34 0.74
C VAL A 47 9.61 -10.89 0.61
N GLU A 48 8.67 -10.43 1.43
CA GLU A 48 7.26 -10.82 1.35
C GLU A 48 6.63 -10.41 0.01
N ASP A 49 6.95 -9.21 -0.47
CA ASP A 49 6.50 -8.71 -1.78
C ASP A 49 7.09 -9.53 -2.94
N MET A 50 8.38 -9.87 -2.89
CA MET A 50 9.02 -10.73 -3.90
C MET A 50 8.44 -12.14 -3.90
N LEU A 51 8.19 -12.73 -2.72
CA LEU A 51 7.56 -14.05 -2.59
C LEU A 51 6.13 -14.05 -3.13
N ALA A 52 5.38 -12.95 -2.91
CA ALA A 52 4.06 -12.81 -3.48
C ALA A 52 4.11 -12.79 -5.01
N LEU A 53 4.98 -11.96 -5.59
CA LEU A 53 5.15 -11.91 -7.04
C LEU A 53 5.58 -13.25 -7.63
N ALA A 54 6.52 -13.96 -7.00
CA ALA A 54 6.97 -15.27 -7.46
C ALA A 54 5.84 -16.31 -7.44
N LYS A 55 4.96 -16.27 -6.44
CA LYS A 55 3.76 -17.13 -6.40
C LYS A 55 2.78 -16.82 -7.53
N HIS A 56 2.65 -15.55 -7.89
CA HIS A 56 1.79 -15.14 -9.00
C HIS A 56 2.37 -15.54 -10.36
N ASP A 57 3.66 -15.36 -10.57
CA ASP A 57 4.32 -15.76 -11.82
C ASP A 57 4.29 -17.30 -12.05
N THR A 58 4.29 -18.09 -10.97
CA THR A 58 4.15 -19.56 -11.08
C THR A 58 2.69 -20.00 -11.24
N ALA A 59 1.70 -19.23 -10.79
CA ALA A 59 0.29 -19.54 -10.94
C ALA A 59 -0.19 -19.46 -12.41
N GLU A 60 0.48 -18.66 -13.25
CA GLU A 60 0.24 -18.68 -14.71
C GLU A 60 0.67 -20.02 -15.36
N VAL A 61 1.60 -20.75 -14.74
CA VAL A 61 2.13 -22.01 -15.27
C VAL A 61 1.35 -23.22 -14.70
N ASP A 62 0.79 -23.10 -13.51
CA ASP A 62 0.08 -24.20 -12.81
C ASP A 62 -1.34 -23.78 -12.39
N ALA A 63 -2.30 -23.94 -13.30
CA ALA A 63 -3.73 -23.79 -12.99
C ALA A 63 -4.21 -24.70 -11.84
N GLN A 64 -3.40 -25.69 -11.44
CA GLN A 64 -3.65 -26.59 -10.31
C GLN A 64 -3.21 -26.01 -8.97
N ALA A 65 -2.25 -25.07 -8.91
CA ALA A 65 -1.79 -24.43 -7.68
C ALA A 65 -2.86 -23.49 -7.08
N THR A 66 -3.74 -22.96 -7.91
CA THR A 66 -4.86 -22.10 -7.49
C THR A 66 -6.00 -22.91 -6.81
N MET A 67 -6.06 -24.23 -7.01
CA MET A 67 -7.06 -25.11 -6.38
C MET A 67 -6.87 -25.31 -4.87
N GLY A 68 -5.74 -24.89 -4.28
CA GLY A 68 -5.47 -25.00 -2.85
C GLY A 68 -5.91 -23.81 -2.00
N LYS A 69 -6.20 -22.67 -2.59
CA LYS A 69 -6.67 -21.49 -1.84
C LYS A 69 -8.18 -21.59 -1.65
N GLN A 70 -8.62 -21.65 -0.40
CA GLN A 70 -10.04 -21.71 -0.07
C GLN A 70 -10.72 -20.39 -0.43
N GLN A 71 -11.45 -20.38 -1.57
CA GLN A 71 -12.29 -19.25 -1.94
C GLN A 71 -13.53 -19.21 -1.04
N GLU A 72 -13.78 -18.09 -0.43
CA GLU A 72 -14.96 -17.85 0.41
C GLU A 72 -15.81 -16.69 -0.14
N LYS A 73 -17.06 -16.58 0.37
CA LYS A 73 -17.94 -15.45 0.08
C LYS A 73 -17.54 -14.29 1.01
N LEU A 74 -17.02 -13.22 0.47
CA LEU A 74 -16.48 -12.07 1.19
C LEU A 74 -17.40 -10.87 1.05
N ASP A 75 -17.74 -10.23 2.16
CA ASP A 75 -18.36 -8.90 2.15
C ASP A 75 -17.29 -7.82 2.06
N VAL A 76 -17.10 -7.25 0.86
CA VAL A 76 -16.08 -6.23 0.61
C VAL A 76 -16.39 -4.92 1.34
N ALA A 77 -17.66 -4.62 1.60
CA ALA A 77 -18.03 -3.42 2.35
C ALA A 77 -17.58 -3.50 3.82
N ASP A 78 -17.79 -4.66 4.47
CA ASP A 78 -17.25 -4.92 5.82
C ASP A 78 -15.71 -4.90 5.84
N MET A 79 -15.07 -5.50 4.83
CA MET A 79 -13.62 -5.49 4.72
C MET A 79 -13.05 -4.06 4.57
N VAL A 80 -13.69 -3.20 3.78
CA VAL A 80 -13.31 -1.77 3.65
C VAL A 80 -13.41 -1.06 5.00
N GLN A 81 -14.51 -1.25 5.76
CA GLN A 81 -14.65 -0.63 7.08
C GLN A 81 -13.53 -1.05 8.03
N ARG A 82 -13.22 -2.34 8.08
CA ARG A 82 -12.11 -2.87 8.91
C ARG A 82 -10.75 -2.35 8.48
N ALA A 83 -10.51 -2.27 7.18
CA ALA A 83 -9.26 -1.73 6.65
C ALA A 83 -9.09 -0.25 7.03
N VAL A 84 -10.12 0.57 6.87
CA VAL A 84 -10.07 1.99 7.27
C VAL A 84 -9.76 2.13 8.76
N LEU A 85 -10.43 1.39 9.65
CA LEU A 85 -10.14 1.39 11.09
C LEU A 85 -8.68 1.03 11.41
N GLN A 86 -8.09 0.09 10.69
CA GLN A 86 -6.68 -0.29 10.87
C GLN A 86 -5.71 0.82 10.47
N PHE A 87 -6.10 1.66 9.52
CA PHE A 87 -5.25 2.75 9.02
C PHE A 87 -5.49 4.10 9.71
N GLU A 88 -6.47 4.25 10.61
CA GLU A 88 -6.74 5.51 11.31
C GLU A 88 -5.51 6.07 12.05
N ALA A 89 -4.78 5.22 12.78
CA ALA A 89 -3.58 5.64 13.50
C ALA A 89 -2.48 6.11 12.53
N VAL A 90 -2.25 5.37 11.44
CA VAL A 90 -1.25 5.70 10.42
C VAL A 90 -1.62 7.00 9.69
N ALA A 91 -2.89 7.18 9.36
CA ALA A 91 -3.40 8.40 8.74
C ALA A 91 -3.23 9.60 9.67
N PHE A 92 -3.59 9.45 10.95
CA PHE A 92 -3.43 10.47 11.97
C PHE A 92 -1.98 10.91 12.16
N GLU A 93 -1.04 9.97 12.23
CA GLU A 93 0.40 10.28 12.32
C GLU A 93 0.92 11.06 11.11
N ARG A 94 0.30 10.89 9.94
CA ARG A 94 0.62 11.60 8.70
C ARG A 94 -0.17 12.90 8.52
N GLY A 95 -1.03 13.26 9.46
CA GLY A 95 -1.90 14.43 9.36
C GLY A 95 -2.96 14.30 8.26
N VAL A 96 -3.46 13.09 8.00
CA VAL A 96 -4.43 12.80 6.94
C VAL A 96 -5.73 12.31 7.57
N GLU A 97 -6.86 12.84 7.11
CA GLU A 97 -8.18 12.33 7.47
C GLU A 97 -8.52 11.12 6.61
N ILE A 98 -9.00 10.02 7.22
CA ILE A 98 -9.44 8.83 6.48
C ILE A 98 -10.88 8.47 6.83
N ASP A 99 -11.71 8.24 5.81
CA ASP A 99 -13.13 7.94 5.97
C ASP A 99 -13.63 6.88 4.99
N VAL A 100 -14.72 6.21 5.40
CA VAL A 100 -15.56 5.42 4.50
C VAL A 100 -16.64 6.33 3.91
N ALA A 101 -16.79 6.35 2.57
CA ALA A 101 -17.81 7.17 1.93
C ALA A 101 -19.22 6.77 2.37
N GLU A 102 -20.07 7.76 2.65
CA GLU A 102 -21.47 7.56 3.08
C GLU A 102 -22.31 6.74 2.09
N ASN A 103 -21.95 6.77 0.80
CA ASN A 103 -22.64 6.04 -0.27
C ASN A 103 -22.20 4.57 -0.42
N SER A 104 -21.45 4.04 0.54
CA SER A 104 -21.13 2.61 0.59
C SER A 104 -22.42 1.85 0.86
N SER A 105 -23.06 1.36 -0.20
CA SER A 105 -24.35 0.68 -0.14
C SER A 105 -24.18 -0.72 0.40
N GLY A 106 -24.75 -1.00 1.55
CA GLY A 106 -25.00 -2.36 2.09
C GLY A 106 -23.92 -3.45 1.81
N PRO A 107 -24.19 -4.70 2.16
CA PRO A 107 -23.24 -5.78 1.91
C PRO A 107 -22.97 -6.01 0.41
N VAL A 108 -21.70 -6.10 0.04
CA VAL A 108 -21.28 -6.37 -1.35
C VAL A 108 -20.40 -7.62 -1.38
N PHE A 109 -20.96 -8.72 -1.89
CA PHE A 109 -20.30 -10.01 -1.85
C PHE A 109 -19.51 -10.33 -3.12
N ILE A 110 -18.27 -10.82 -2.93
CA ILE A 110 -17.43 -11.41 -3.98
C ILE A 110 -17.00 -12.82 -3.57
N GLY A 111 -16.54 -13.61 -4.52
CA GLY A 111 -15.78 -14.84 -4.22
C GLY A 111 -14.29 -14.52 -4.23
N GLY A 112 -13.55 -14.96 -3.22
CA GLY A 112 -12.12 -14.70 -3.18
C GLY A 112 -11.42 -15.27 -1.95
N VAL A 113 -10.12 -15.03 -1.88
CA VAL A 113 -9.27 -15.34 -0.73
C VAL A 113 -9.18 -14.10 0.14
N ARG A 114 -9.63 -14.20 1.39
CA ARG A 114 -9.69 -13.04 2.33
C ARG A 114 -8.38 -12.28 2.43
N GLY A 115 -7.28 -12.97 2.71
CA GLY A 115 -5.97 -12.34 2.87
C GLY A 115 -5.48 -11.63 1.62
N ASP A 116 -5.83 -12.12 0.43
CA ASP A 116 -5.49 -11.49 -0.84
C ASP A 116 -6.25 -10.15 -0.98
N ILE A 117 -7.55 -10.12 -0.65
CA ILE A 117 -8.35 -8.89 -0.72
C ILE A 117 -7.93 -7.88 0.36
N GLU A 118 -7.67 -8.34 1.60
CA GLU A 118 -7.12 -7.50 2.68
C GLU A 118 -5.79 -6.85 2.25
N ARG A 119 -4.92 -7.61 1.58
CA ARG A 119 -3.66 -7.09 1.05
C ARG A 119 -3.86 -6.01 -0.02
N VAL A 120 -4.80 -6.20 -0.95
CA VAL A 120 -5.16 -5.17 -1.94
C VAL A 120 -5.61 -3.89 -1.24
N LEU A 121 -6.55 -4.00 -0.28
CA LEU A 121 -7.04 -2.85 0.48
C LEU A 121 -5.90 -2.13 1.23
N GLY A 122 -5.04 -2.90 1.93
CA GLY A 122 -3.90 -2.36 2.64
C GLY A 122 -2.94 -1.59 1.74
N ILE A 123 -2.57 -2.16 0.58
CA ILE A 123 -1.69 -1.51 -0.39
C ILE A 123 -2.30 -0.20 -0.92
N LEU A 124 -3.57 -0.21 -1.29
CA LEU A 124 -4.22 0.97 -1.87
C LEU A 124 -4.41 2.07 -0.82
N ILE A 125 -4.77 1.72 0.41
CA ILE A 125 -4.97 2.69 1.51
C ILE A 125 -3.63 3.25 1.97
N ASP A 126 -2.59 2.42 2.17
CA ASP A 126 -1.24 2.92 2.52
C ASP A 126 -0.71 3.87 1.46
N ASN A 127 -0.88 3.51 0.18
CA ASN A 127 -0.50 4.37 -0.93
C ASN A 127 -1.24 5.71 -0.87
N ALA A 128 -2.56 5.69 -0.67
CA ALA A 128 -3.38 6.89 -0.56
C ALA A 128 -2.95 7.78 0.63
N CYS A 129 -2.72 7.21 1.82
CA CYS A 129 -2.25 7.94 3.00
C CYS A 129 -0.84 8.52 2.80
N LYS A 130 0.03 7.81 2.06
CA LYS A 130 1.40 8.21 1.80
C LYS A 130 1.50 9.40 0.83
N TYR A 131 0.63 9.46 -0.17
CA TYR A 131 0.64 10.49 -1.20
C TYR A 131 -0.48 11.53 -1.05
N ALA A 132 -1.25 11.48 0.03
CA ALA A 132 -2.12 12.57 0.41
C ALA A 132 -1.27 13.81 0.76
N GLU A 133 -1.81 15.00 0.50
CA GLU A 133 -1.23 16.25 0.96
C GLU A 133 -1.37 16.41 2.48
N ALA A 134 -0.61 17.33 3.08
CA ALA A 134 -0.77 17.68 4.48
C ALA A 134 -2.21 18.21 4.73
N ASP A 135 -2.83 17.76 5.82
CA ASP A 135 -4.24 18.02 6.13
C ASP A 135 -5.21 17.51 5.03
N GLY A 136 -4.73 16.57 4.21
CA GLY A 136 -5.48 15.96 3.13
C GLY A 136 -6.45 14.89 3.61
N ARG A 137 -7.19 14.33 2.64
CA ARG A 137 -8.23 13.34 2.92
C ARG A 137 -8.08 12.10 2.06
N VAL A 138 -8.30 10.94 2.68
CA VAL A 138 -8.46 9.64 2.02
C VAL A 138 -9.90 9.17 2.20
N VAL A 139 -10.56 8.84 1.09
CA VAL A 139 -11.94 8.34 1.11
C VAL A 139 -11.99 6.97 0.46
N VAL A 140 -12.45 5.98 1.21
CA VAL A 140 -12.60 4.60 0.73
C VAL A 140 -14.07 4.26 0.56
N SER A 141 -14.43 3.60 -0.53
CA SER A 141 -15.81 3.18 -0.78
C SER A 141 -15.87 1.79 -1.36
N ALA A 142 -16.92 1.04 -1.01
CA ALA A 142 -17.28 -0.21 -1.66
C ALA A 142 -18.75 -0.15 -2.07
N LYS A 143 -19.04 -0.45 -3.33
CA LYS A 143 -20.42 -0.48 -3.83
C LYS A 143 -20.60 -1.49 -4.94
N ARG A 144 -21.85 -1.91 -5.13
CA ARG A 144 -22.23 -2.74 -6.28
C ARG A 144 -22.57 -1.86 -7.48
N GLU A 145 -21.92 -2.11 -8.60
CA GLU A 145 -22.27 -1.51 -9.90
C GLU A 145 -22.56 -2.63 -10.91
N GLY A 146 -23.83 -2.89 -11.15
CA GLY A 146 -24.26 -3.97 -12.02
C GLY A 146 -23.80 -5.36 -11.56
N LYS A 147 -22.90 -5.98 -12.32
CA LYS A 147 -22.33 -7.31 -12.03
C LYS A 147 -20.98 -7.25 -11.31
N HIS A 148 -20.56 -6.08 -10.84
CA HIS A 148 -19.26 -5.89 -10.23
C HIS A 148 -19.40 -5.28 -8.83
N ALA A 149 -18.52 -5.70 -7.94
CA ALA A 149 -18.17 -4.99 -6.73
C ALA A 149 -17.06 -4.00 -7.07
N ILE A 150 -17.26 -2.74 -6.76
CA ILE A 150 -16.32 -1.67 -7.03
C ILE A 150 -15.79 -1.13 -5.71
N VAL A 151 -14.49 -1.24 -5.52
CA VAL A 151 -13.78 -0.56 -4.42
C VAL A 151 -13.05 0.64 -5.00
N ARG A 152 -13.23 1.81 -4.38
CA ARG A 152 -12.47 3.01 -4.72
C ARG A 152 -11.74 3.52 -3.50
N VAL A 153 -10.47 3.87 -3.71
CA VAL A 153 -9.64 4.59 -2.74
C VAL A 153 -9.23 5.89 -3.41
N ASN A 154 -9.68 6.98 -2.85
CA ASN A 154 -9.37 8.33 -3.35
C ASN A 154 -8.55 9.08 -2.30
N ASN A 155 -7.52 9.80 -2.72
CA ASN A 155 -6.79 10.74 -1.89
C ASN A 155 -6.68 12.10 -2.56
N THR A 156 -6.72 13.16 -1.76
CA THR A 156 -6.27 14.50 -2.18
C THR A 156 -4.74 14.51 -2.28
N GLY A 157 -4.17 15.44 -3.03
CA GLY A 157 -2.73 15.61 -3.15
C GLY A 157 -2.27 15.89 -4.57
N THR A 158 -0.96 15.95 -4.76
CA THR A 158 -0.36 16.21 -6.07
C THR A 158 -0.79 15.16 -7.09
N PRO A 159 -1.32 15.58 -8.25
CA PRO A 159 -1.78 14.65 -9.26
C PRO A 159 -0.61 13.88 -9.88
N ILE A 160 -0.86 12.62 -10.21
CA ILE A 160 0.08 11.81 -10.99
C ILE A 160 0.10 12.35 -12.43
N PRO A 161 1.28 12.66 -12.99
CA PRO A 161 1.40 13.09 -14.37
C PRO A 161 0.77 12.08 -15.33
N ALA A 162 0.14 12.57 -16.41
CA ALA A 162 -0.50 11.70 -17.39
C ALA A 162 0.48 10.74 -18.08
N SER A 163 1.76 11.13 -18.19
CA SER A 163 2.86 10.28 -18.68
C SER A 163 3.11 9.08 -17.78
N ASP A 164 2.88 9.24 -16.48
CA ASP A 164 3.25 8.28 -15.46
C ASP A 164 2.13 7.29 -15.14
N LEU A 165 0.86 7.72 -15.32
CA LEU A 165 -0.32 6.89 -15.05
C LEU A 165 -0.29 5.49 -15.68
N PRO A 166 0.21 5.28 -16.91
CA PRO A 166 0.32 3.94 -17.51
C PRO A 166 1.31 3.04 -16.77
N HIS A 167 2.30 3.63 -16.10
CA HIS A 167 3.45 2.95 -15.51
C HIS A 167 3.36 2.69 -14.01
N ILE A 168 2.42 3.33 -13.29
CA ILE A 168 2.33 3.21 -11.82
C ILE A 168 2.08 1.78 -11.34
N PHE A 169 1.61 0.88 -12.20
CA PHE A 169 1.41 -0.54 -11.93
C PHE A 169 2.58 -1.42 -12.40
N ASP A 170 3.61 -0.83 -13.01
CA ASP A 170 4.80 -1.58 -13.43
C ASP A 170 5.65 -1.92 -12.20
N ARG A 171 6.29 -3.09 -12.21
CA ARG A 171 7.16 -3.53 -11.12
C ARG A 171 8.35 -2.57 -10.97
N PHE A 172 8.69 -2.22 -9.72
CA PHE A 172 9.78 -1.32 -9.35
C PHE A 172 9.63 0.13 -9.86
N TRP A 173 8.47 0.48 -10.42
CA TRP A 173 8.23 1.84 -10.86
C TRP A 173 8.02 2.79 -9.68
N ARG A 174 8.65 3.97 -9.75
CA ARG A 174 8.52 5.06 -8.78
C ARG A 174 8.68 6.37 -9.51
N ALA A 175 7.85 7.38 -9.16
CA ALA A 175 8.07 8.75 -9.62
C ALA A 175 9.42 9.29 -9.13
N ASP A 176 10.09 10.13 -9.92
CA ASP A 176 11.44 10.61 -9.62
C ASP A 176 11.53 11.35 -8.27
N GLU A 177 10.51 12.13 -7.93
CA GLU A 177 10.43 12.81 -6.63
C GLU A 177 10.34 11.85 -5.43
N ALA A 178 9.70 10.70 -5.60
CA ALA A 178 9.62 9.66 -4.58
C ALA A 178 10.92 8.88 -4.40
N ARG A 179 11.86 8.94 -5.35
CA ARG A 179 13.19 8.32 -5.25
C ARG A 179 14.09 9.05 -4.27
N THR A 180 13.95 10.37 -4.18
CA THR A 180 14.80 11.24 -3.36
C THR A 180 14.30 11.42 -1.92
N SER A 181 13.00 11.25 -1.67
CA SER A 181 12.37 11.54 -0.38
C SER A 181 12.56 10.49 0.71
N GLY A 182 13.27 9.37 0.44
CA GLY A 182 13.43 8.30 1.46
C GLY A 182 12.11 7.65 1.93
N ALA A 183 10.98 8.25 1.57
CA ALA A 183 9.65 7.83 1.96
C ALA A 183 9.19 6.62 1.14
N GLY A 184 9.79 5.53 1.36
CA GLY A 184 9.25 4.27 1.36
C GLY A 184 8.96 3.43 0.19
N GLY A 185 8.98 2.26 0.12
CA GLY A 185 8.50 1.19 -0.77
C GLY A 185 9.34 1.01 -2.02
N TYR A 186 9.47 -0.24 -2.43
CA TYR A 186 10.31 -0.66 -3.56
C TYR A 186 9.57 -0.57 -4.92
N GLY A 187 8.39 0.02 -4.97
CA GLY A 187 7.60 0.12 -6.20
C GLY A 187 6.91 -1.20 -6.59
N LEU A 188 6.68 -2.09 -5.62
CA LEU A 188 6.07 -3.40 -5.86
C LEU A 188 4.58 -3.43 -5.45
N GLY A 189 4.14 -2.60 -4.52
CA GLY A 189 2.80 -2.69 -3.94
C GLY A 189 1.70 -2.63 -4.99
N LEU A 190 1.67 -1.60 -5.85
CA LEU A 190 0.61 -1.46 -6.86
C LEU A 190 0.63 -2.58 -7.90
N SER A 191 1.79 -3.11 -8.27
CA SER A 191 1.88 -4.27 -9.17
C SER A 191 1.34 -5.54 -8.53
N ILE A 192 1.59 -5.74 -7.22
CA ILE A 192 1.01 -6.85 -6.45
C ILE A 192 -0.51 -6.70 -6.35
N ALA A 193 -1.00 -5.52 -6.00
CA ALA A 193 -2.44 -5.27 -5.92
C ALA A 193 -3.13 -5.55 -7.26
N ARG A 194 -2.52 -5.14 -8.39
CA ARG A 194 -3.01 -5.43 -9.73
C ARG A 194 -3.06 -6.92 -10.01
N SER A 195 -1.99 -7.65 -9.73
CA SER A 195 -1.90 -9.10 -9.93
C SER A 195 -2.99 -9.84 -9.15
N ILE A 196 -3.16 -9.51 -7.85
CA ILE A 196 -4.21 -10.11 -7.01
C ILE A 196 -5.61 -9.83 -7.57
N VAL A 197 -5.89 -8.60 -7.99
CA VAL A 197 -7.20 -8.24 -8.55
C VAL A 197 -7.46 -9.00 -9.85
N GLU A 198 -6.47 -9.14 -10.72
CA GLU A 198 -6.54 -9.89 -11.97
C GLU A 198 -6.76 -11.40 -11.73
N GLU A 199 -6.11 -12.01 -10.73
CA GLU A 199 -6.36 -13.41 -10.32
C GLU A 199 -7.80 -13.66 -9.83
N HIS A 200 -8.42 -12.62 -9.26
CA HIS A 200 -9.83 -12.67 -8.86
C HIS A 200 -10.79 -12.34 -10.03
N GLY A 201 -10.27 -12.30 -11.27
CA GLY A 201 -11.04 -11.98 -12.47
C GLY A 201 -11.48 -10.52 -12.56
N GLY A 202 -10.81 -9.66 -11.80
CA GLY A 202 -11.08 -8.24 -11.69
C GLY A 202 -10.18 -7.36 -12.55
N THR A 203 -10.29 -6.04 -12.35
CA THR A 203 -9.41 -5.05 -12.97
C THR A 203 -9.06 -3.95 -11.97
N LEU A 204 -7.80 -3.49 -11.95
CA LEU A 204 -7.34 -2.35 -11.17
C LEU A 204 -6.96 -1.22 -12.12
N SER A 205 -7.44 -0.01 -11.83
CA SER A 205 -7.16 1.19 -12.61
C SER A 205 -6.96 2.40 -11.71
N ALA A 206 -6.33 3.45 -12.25
CA ALA A 206 -6.15 4.71 -11.56
C ALA A 206 -6.55 5.89 -12.46
N GLN A 207 -7.05 6.94 -11.81
CA GLN A 207 -7.31 8.25 -12.42
C GLN A 207 -6.74 9.31 -11.46
N SER A 208 -6.15 10.36 -12.03
CA SER A 208 -5.58 11.44 -11.23
C SER A 208 -5.80 12.78 -11.91
N SER A 209 -6.18 13.78 -11.13
CA SER A 209 -6.30 15.17 -11.57
C SER A 209 -6.11 16.12 -10.39
N ALA A 210 -5.74 17.37 -10.67
CA ALA A 210 -5.57 18.40 -9.65
C ALA A 210 -6.86 18.70 -8.87
N GLU A 211 -8.02 18.55 -9.50
CA GLU A 211 -9.32 18.88 -8.89
C GLU A 211 -9.87 17.76 -8.02
N ARG A 212 -9.57 16.50 -8.36
CA ARG A 212 -10.18 15.31 -7.71
C ARG A 212 -9.17 14.46 -6.95
N GLY A 213 -7.89 14.82 -6.97
CA GLY A 213 -6.82 13.99 -6.46
C GLY A 213 -6.62 12.72 -7.27
N THR A 214 -6.13 11.67 -6.62
CA THR A 214 -5.90 10.36 -7.22
C THR A 214 -6.94 9.35 -6.74
N THR A 215 -7.51 8.58 -7.67
CA THR A 215 -8.49 7.53 -7.38
C THR A 215 -8.03 6.20 -7.96
N PHE A 216 -7.78 5.24 -7.09
CA PHE A 216 -7.62 3.83 -7.46
C PHE A 216 -8.98 3.15 -7.47
N THR A 217 -9.26 2.36 -8.50
CA THR A 217 -10.52 1.63 -8.65
C THR A 217 -10.24 0.15 -8.91
N ALA A 218 -10.59 -0.69 -7.94
CA ALA A 218 -10.60 -2.14 -8.09
C ALA A 218 -12.02 -2.63 -8.37
N LYS A 219 -12.18 -3.40 -9.46
CA LYS A 219 -13.44 -4.04 -9.86
C LYS A 219 -13.31 -5.54 -9.69
N PHE A 220 -14.25 -6.15 -9.00
CA PHE A 220 -14.33 -7.61 -8.84
C PHE A 220 -15.65 -8.13 -9.41
N PRO A 221 -15.68 -9.29 -10.07
CA PRO A 221 -16.94 -9.91 -10.49
C PRO A 221 -17.73 -10.37 -9.28
N ILE A 222 -19.04 -10.07 -9.26
CA ILE A 222 -19.94 -10.62 -8.26
C ILE A 222 -20.29 -12.05 -8.68
N LYS A 223 -20.00 -13.01 -7.81
CA LYS A 223 -20.43 -14.39 -8.01
C LYS A 223 -21.95 -14.45 -7.85
N LYS A 224 -22.67 -14.91 -8.88
CA LYS A 224 -24.08 -15.25 -8.73
C LYS A 224 -24.20 -16.41 -7.74
N ASP A 225 -25.13 -16.25 -6.77
CA ASP A 225 -25.60 -17.37 -5.94
C ASP A 225 -26.17 -18.49 -6.80
#